data_e7c75ba7f40a50b9d0272bb5bbeaca64
#
_entry.id   e7c75ba7f40a50b9d0272bb5bbeaca64
#
_cell.length_a   1.000
_cell.length_b   1.000
_cell.length_c   1.000
_cell.angle_alpha   90.00
_cell.angle_beta   90.00
_cell.angle_gamma   90.00
#
_symmetry.space_group_name_H-M   'P 1'
#
loop_
_entity.id
_entity.type
_entity.pdbx_description
1 polymer ?
#
loop_
_entity_poly.entity_id
_entity_poly.type
_entity_poly.pdbx_seq_one_letter_code
_entity_poly.pdbx_strand_id
1 'polypeptide(L)'
;YGREQLSFDLVGRVHLDLLELYRKYTYEERHSFRLDAIGEHELGEKKTVYEGSLDSLYKNDFGLFIEYNRQDCALLAKLEKKLKFIELANEIAHQNTVLLQTTMGAVAVTEQAIVNEAHRRGMQVAGRKYKKDGEENQPAAGAYVATPTKGIHDWIGSIDINSLYPSVIRALNMGPETIVGQIRPVITSAEINRAKHAKKSFAAAWDSQ
;
A
#
# COMPACT_ATOMS: atom_id res chain seq x y z
N TYR A 1 -6.65 -4.46 16.65
CA TYR A 1 -5.74 -5.57 16.74
C TYR A 1 -6.42 -6.67 17.54
N GLY A 2 -6.49 -7.94 17.02
CA GLY A 2 -6.98 -9.09 17.77
C GLY A 2 -8.46 -9.46 17.58
N ARG A 3 -9.15 -8.96 16.55
CA ARG A 3 -10.47 -9.47 16.17
C ARG A 3 -10.30 -10.57 15.12
N GLU A 4 -10.83 -11.75 15.41
CA GLU A 4 -10.97 -12.80 14.40
C GLU A 4 -11.95 -12.30 13.34
N GLN A 5 -11.52 -12.33 12.10
CA GLN A 5 -12.34 -11.98 10.94
C GLN A 5 -12.51 -13.23 10.09
N LEU A 6 -13.76 -13.65 9.91
CA LEU A 6 -14.10 -14.73 8.99
C LEU A 6 -14.01 -14.18 7.57
N SER A 7 -13.18 -14.81 6.75
CA SER A 7 -13.06 -14.56 5.32
C SER A 7 -13.56 -15.77 4.55
N PHE A 8 -14.32 -15.54 3.50
CA PHE A 8 -14.84 -16.60 2.64
C PHE A 8 -14.24 -16.44 1.23
N ASP A 9 -13.50 -17.43 0.79
CA ASP A 9 -13.00 -17.48 -0.58
C ASP A 9 -13.98 -18.17 -1.50
N LEU A 10 -14.49 -17.45 -2.48
CA LEU A 10 -15.41 -17.97 -3.49
C LEU A 10 -14.60 -18.62 -4.61
N VAL A 11 -14.59 -19.95 -4.64
CA VAL A 11 -13.87 -20.71 -5.69
C VAL A 11 -14.43 -20.38 -7.08
N GLY A 12 -13.54 -20.00 -8.01
CA GLY A 12 -13.89 -19.66 -9.38
C GLY A 12 -14.60 -18.32 -9.55
N ARG A 13 -14.63 -17.49 -8.52
CA ARG A 13 -15.17 -16.14 -8.56
C ARG A 13 -14.25 -15.15 -7.86
N VAL A 14 -14.16 -13.93 -8.39
CA VAL A 14 -13.42 -12.85 -7.76
C VAL A 14 -14.41 -11.95 -7.06
N HIS A 15 -14.14 -11.66 -5.79
CA HIS A 15 -14.87 -10.67 -5.02
C HIS A 15 -14.05 -9.38 -4.96
N LEU A 16 -14.62 -8.29 -5.44
CA LEU A 16 -14.07 -6.93 -5.33
C LEU A 16 -15.09 -6.06 -4.63
N ASP A 17 -14.69 -5.42 -3.54
CA ASP A 17 -15.52 -4.45 -2.85
C ASP A 17 -15.37 -3.06 -3.53
N LEU A 18 -16.49 -2.51 -4.02
CA LEU A 18 -16.49 -1.21 -4.69
C LEU A 18 -16.05 -0.07 -3.74
N LEU A 19 -16.28 -0.20 -2.43
CA LEU A 19 -15.78 0.75 -1.44
C LEU A 19 -14.25 0.76 -1.39
N GLU A 20 -13.64 -0.42 -1.37
CA GLU A 20 -12.18 -0.56 -1.37
C GLU A 20 -11.57 -0.06 -2.69
N LEU A 21 -12.21 -0.35 -3.83
CA LEU A 21 -11.82 0.19 -5.14
C LEU A 21 -11.90 1.72 -5.14
N TYR A 22 -12.99 2.28 -4.62
CA TYR A 22 -13.18 3.71 -4.54
C TYR A 22 -12.09 4.37 -3.69
N ARG A 23 -11.79 3.84 -2.50
CA ARG A 23 -10.72 4.34 -1.64
C ARG A 23 -9.35 4.27 -2.30
N LYS A 24 -9.10 3.21 -3.07
CA LYS A 24 -7.82 2.99 -3.72
C LYS A 24 -7.57 3.91 -4.89
N TYR A 25 -8.59 4.13 -5.72
CA TYR A 25 -8.44 4.85 -6.99
C TYR A 25 -8.93 6.29 -6.96
N THR A 26 -9.51 6.73 -5.85
CA THR A 26 -9.89 8.13 -5.64
C THR A 26 -8.87 8.80 -4.71
N TYR A 27 -8.22 9.85 -5.20
CA TYR A 27 -7.18 10.58 -4.45
C TYR A 27 -7.75 11.75 -3.64
N GLU A 28 -9.04 12.01 -3.73
CA GLU A 28 -9.68 13.08 -3.00
C GLU A 28 -10.14 12.61 -1.61
N GLU A 29 -9.85 13.41 -0.59
CA GLU A 29 -10.39 13.16 0.74
C GLU A 29 -11.90 13.38 0.75
N ARG A 30 -12.64 12.43 1.32
CA ARG A 30 -14.09 12.46 1.48
C ARG A 30 -14.46 12.50 2.95
N HIS A 31 -15.44 13.30 3.29
CA HIS A 31 -15.99 13.33 4.64
C HIS A 31 -16.65 12.01 5.05
N SER A 32 -17.14 11.24 4.08
CA SER A 32 -17.78 9.96 4.29
C SER A 32 -17.65 9.06 3.07
N PHE A 33 -17.38 7.77 3.31
CA PHE A 33 -17.36 6.72 2.29
C PHE A 33 -18.65 5.87 2.29
N ARG A 34 -19.71 6.33 2.93
CA ARG A 34 -21.01 5.66 2.87
C ARG A 34 -21.58 5.75 1.45
N LEU A 35 -22.27 4.72 1.01
CA LEU A 35 -22.85 4.64 -0.34
C LEU A 35 -23.76 5.85 -0.65
N ASP A 36 -24.48 6.33 0.34
CA ASP A 36 -25.32 7.51 0.21
C ASP A 36 -24.52 8.78 -0.13
N ALA A 37 -23.44 9.02 0.61
CA ALA A 37 -22.57 10.18 0.41
C ALA A 37 -21.83 10.12 -0.94
N ILE A 38 -21.35 8.93 -1.32
CA ILE A 38 -20.68 8.69 -2.60
C ILE A 38 -21.68 8.81 -3.74
N GLY A 39 -22.88 8.23 -3.59
CA GLY A 39 -23.95 8.33 -4.58
C GLY A 39 -24.37 9.76 -4.84
N GLU A 40 -24.55 10.56 -3.80
CA GLU A 40 -24.85 11.98 -3.92
C GLU A 40 -23.74 12.74 -4.64
N HIS A 41 -22.50 12.52 -4.24
CA HIS A 41 -21.35 13.22 -4.82
C HIS A 41 -21.12 12.84 -6.29
N GLU A 42 -21.13 11.56 -6.60
CA GLU A 42 -20.77 11.07 -7.93
C GLU A 42 -21.95 11.10 -8.91
N LEU A 43 -23.15 10.83 -8.45
CA LEU A 43 -24.33 10.66 -9.31
C LEU A 43 -25.40 11.73 -9.09
N GLY A 44 -25.34 12.48 -8.00
CA GLY A 44 -26.44 13.35 -7.54
C GLY A 44 -27.65 12.57 -7.01
N GLU A 45 -27.48 11.28 -6.76
CA GLU A 45 -28.54 10.38 -6.30
C GLU A 45 -28.29 9.90 -4.87
N LYS A 46 -29.35 9.77 -4.10
CA LYS A 46 -29.32 9.27 -2.70
C LYS A 46 -30.01 7.94 -2.57
N LYS A 47 -29.76 7.30 -1.44
CA LYS A 47 -30.50 6.12 -1.00
C LYS A 47 -31.97 6.46 -0.74
N THR A 48 -32.82 5.44 -0.80
CA THR A 48 -34.21 5.56 -0.33
C THR A 48 -34.22 5.83 1.18
N VAL A 49 -34.92 6.86 1.58
CA VAL A 49 -35.04 7.22 3.01
C VAL A 49 -36.11 6.34 3.66
N TYR A 50 -35.83 5.82 4.83
CA TYR A 50 -36.77 5.08 5.67
C TYR A 50 -36.57 5.44 7.14
N GLU A 51 -37.59 5.21 7.95
CA GLU A 51 -37.54 5.45 9.39
C GLU A 51 -37.32 4.16 10.18
N GLY A 52 -36.53 4.21 11.24
CA GLY A 52 -36.25 3.08 12.13
C GLY A 52 -35.10 2.19 11.71
N SER A 53 -35.17 0.91 12.02
CA SER A 53 -34.15 -0.09 11.66
C SER A 53 -34.59 -0.90 10.42
N LEU A 54 -33.59 -1.54 9.78
CA LEU A 54 -33.86 -2.46 8.65
C LEU A 54 -34.77 -3.63 9.05
N ASP A 55 -34.65 -4.12 10.29
CA ASP A 55 -35.54 -5.17 10.80
C ASP A 55 -36.98 -4.68 10.97
N SER A 56 -37.15 -3.45 11.38
CA SER A 56 -38.47 -2.81 11.46
C SER A 56 -39.07 -2.60 10.07
N LEU A 57 -38.27 -2.14 9.12
CA LEU A 57 -38.66 -1.95 7.73
C LEU A 57 -39.10 -3.28 7.09
N TYR A 58 -38.31 -4.34 7.29
CA TYR A 58 -38.63 -5.68 6.79
C TYR A 58 -39.98 -6.21 7.31
N LYS A 59 -40.28 -5.97 8.61
CA LYS A 59 -41.51 -6.46 9.25
C LYS A 59 -42.73 -5.61 8.93
N ASN A 60 -42.59 -4.31 8.82
CA ASN A 60 -43.70 -3.37 8.73
C ASN A 60 -44.02 -2.93 7.29
N ASP A 61 -42.97 -2.81 6.44
CA ASP A 61 -43.13 -2.40 5.05
C ASP A 61 -42.13 -3.15 4.16
N PHE A 62 -42.48 -4.40 3.85
CA PHE A 62 -41.66 -5.25 3.00
C PHE A 62 -41.50 -4.68 1.57
N GLY A 63 -42.50 -3.95 1.06
CA GLY A 63 -42.42 -3.31 -0.24
C GLY A 63 -41.31 -2.26 -0.32
N LEU A 64 -41.26 -1.38 0.68
CA LEU A 64 -40.22 -0.36 0.79
C LEU A 64 -38.85 -0.97 1.08
N PHE A 65 -38.78 -2.07 1.85
CA PHE A 65 -37.55 -2.83 2.07
C PHE A 65 -36.94 -3.35 0.76
N ILE A 66 -37.76 -3.92 -0.13
CA ILE A 66 -37.31 -4.38 -1.46
C ILE A 66 -36.85 -3.22 -2.32
N GLU A 67 -37.61 -2.11 -2.34
CA GLU A 67 -37.21 -0.91 -3.11
C GLU A 67 -35.90 -0.30 -2.59
N TYR A 68 -35.69 -0.26 -1.26
CA TYR A 68 -34.44 0.17 -0.66
C TYR A 68 -33.25 -0.69 -1.15
N ASN A 69 -33.40 -2.02 -1.10
CA ASN A 69 -32.33 -2.93 -1.56
C ASN A 69 -32.07 -2.77 -3.06
N ARG A 70 -33.13 -2.65 -3.85
CA ARG A 70 -33.03 -2.42 -5.30
C ARG A 70 -32.30 -1.11 -5.63
N GLN A 71 -32.57 -0.03 -4.91
CA GLN A 71 -31.90 1.25 -5.08
C GLN A 71 -30.41 1.15 -4.70
N ASP A 72 -30.06 0.46 -3.62
CA ASP A 72 -28.67 0.27 -3.23
C ASP A 72 -27.89 -0.49 -4.33
N CYS A 73 -28.44 -1.55 -4.88
CA CYS A 73 -27.84 -2.28 -5.99
C CYS A 73 -27.74 -1.42 -7.27
N ALA A 74 -28.77 -0.63 -7.56
CA ALA A 74 -28.76 0.27 -8.72
C ALA A 74 -27.69 1.36 -8.60
N LEU A 75 -27.49 1.92 -7.41
CA LEU A 75 -26.44 2.90 -7.16
C LEU A 75 -25.06 2.31 -7.41
N LEU A 76 -24.78 1.09 -6.95
CA LEU A 76 -23.51 0.40 -7.20
C LEU A 76 -23.26 0.22 -8.70
N ALA A 77 -24.27 -0.24 -9.45
CA ALA A 77 -24.15 -0.43 -10.89
C ALA A 77 -23.91 0.90 -11.63
N LYS A 78 -24.59 1.98 -11.22
CA LYS A 78 -24.40 3.32 -11.80
C LYS A 78 -23.02 3.89 -11.47
N LEU A 79 -22.53 3.71 -10.24
CA LEU A 79 -21.21 4.12 -9.82
C LEU A 79 -20.13 3.41 -10.66
N GLU A 80 -20.22 2.09 -10.81
CA GLU A 80 -19.26 1.35 -11.62
C GLU A 80 -19.31 1.80 -13.10
N LYS A 81 -20.50 2.02 -13.65
CA LYS A 81 -20.63 2.51 -15.02
C LYS A 81 -19.98 3.88 -15.23
N LYS A 82 -20.00 4.76 -14.23
CA LYS A 82 -19.36 6.07 -14.26
C LYS A 82 -17.85 6.00 -13.98
N LEU A 83 -17.46 5.29 -12.93
CA LEU A 83 -16.11 5.31 -12.40
C LEU A 83 -15.18 4.28 -13.06
N LYS A 84 -15.74 3.18 -13.57
CA LYS A 84 -15.03 2.11 -14.30
C LYS A 84 -13.84 1.50 -13.53
N PHE A 85 -13.98 1.38 -12.22
CA PHE A 85 -12.90 0.87 -11.37
C PHE A 85 -12.63 -0.63 -11.56
N ILE A 86 -13.65 -1.42 -11.90
CA ILE A 86 -13.47 -2.82 -12.25
C ILE A 86 -12.71 -2.94 -13.57
N GLU A 87 -13.06 -2.10 -14.55
CA GLU A 87 -12.36 -2.03 -15.84
C GLU A 87 -10.89 -1.64 -15.64
N LEU A 88 -10.62 -0.61 -14.81
CA LEU A 88 -9.27 -0.20 -14.45
C LEU A 88 -8.49 -1.32 -13.75
N ALA A 89 -9.10 -1.98 -12.76
CA ALA A 89 -8.47 -3.12 -12.08
C ALA A 89 -8.14 -4.26 -13.06
N ASN A 90 -9.01 -4.53 -14.01
CA ASN A 90 -8.80 -5.53 -15.05
C ASN A 90 -7.62 -5.16 -15.96
N GLU A 91 -7.51 -3.91 -16.39
CA GLU A 91 -6.36 -3.42 -17.16
C GLU A 91 -5.05 -3.57 -16.39
N ILE A 92 -5.03 -3.20 -15.11
CA ILE A 92 -3.86 -3.38 -14.23
C ILE A 92 -3.49 -4.87 -14.12
N ALA A 93 -4.49 -5.75 -13.96
CA ALA A 93 -4.26 -7.19 -13.87
C ALA A 93 -3.61 -7.74 -15.15
N HIS A 94 -4.12 -7.36 -16.31
CA HIS A 94 -3.61 -7.78 -17.61
C HIS A 94 -2.20 -7.27 -17.88
N GLN A 95 -1.95 -5.98 -17.67
CA GLN A 95 -0.63 -5.38 -17.91
C GLN A 95 0.47 -5.99 -17.05
N ASN A 96 0.12 -6.40 -15.82
CA ASN A 96 1.09 -6.93 -14.88
C ASN A 96 1.03 -8.46 -14.73
N THR A 97 0.16 -9.16 -15.47
CA THR A 97 -0.02 -10.61 -15.39
C THR A 97 -0.30 -11.11 -13.97
N VAL A 98 -1.18 -10.40 -13.26
CA VAL A 98 -1.62 -10.76 -11.91
C VAL A 98 -3.10 -11.13 -11.91
N LEU A 99 -3.54 -11.81 -10.85
CA LEU A 99 -4.97 -12.05 -10.64
C LEU A 99 -5.69 -10.73 -10.30
N LEU A 100 -6.96 -10.63 -10.70
CA LEU A 100 -7.75 -9.43 -10.50
C LEU A 100 -7.81 -8.99 -9.02
N GLN A 101 -7.95 -9.93 -8.09
CA GLN A 101 -7.89 -9.63 -6.65
C GLN A 101 -6.52 -9.11 -6.18
N THR A 102 -5.43 -9.51 -6.85
CA THR A 102 -4.08 -9.07 -6.52
C THR A 102 -3.89 -7.59 -6.81
N THR A 103 -4.68 -7.02 -7.72
CA THR A 103 -4.62 -5.58 -8.05
C THR A 103 -4.89 -4.68 -6.86
N MET A 104 -5.54 -5.19 -5.81
CA MET A 104 -5.74 -4.46 -4.56
C MET A 104 -4.45 -4.25 -3.76
N GLY A 105 -3.39 -5.03 -4.01
CA GLY A 105 -2.09 -4.93 -3.36
C GLY A 105 -1.04 -4.24 -4.24
N ALA A 106 -0.72 -2.98 -3.98
CA ALA A 106 0.25 -2.23 -4.79
C ALA A 106 1.64 -2.89 -4.82
N VAL A 107 2.08 -3.45 -3.69
CA VAL A 107 3.38 -4.15 -3.59
C VAL A 107 3.42 -5.37 -4.50
N ALA A 108 2.39 -6.21 -4.46
CA ALA A 108 2.33 -7.42 -5.27
C ALA A 108 2.28 -7.13 -6.78
N VAL A 109 1.54 -6.10 -7.18
CA VAL A 109 1.49 -5.63 -8.58
C VAL A 109 2.86 -5.13 -9.03
N THR A 110 3.52 -4.30 -8.23
CA THR A 110 4.85 -3.75 -8.55
C THR A 110 5.90 -4.86 -8.62
N GLU A 111 5.89 -5.79 -7.67
CA GLU A 111 6.77 -6.95 -7.68
C GLU A 111 6.63 -7.75 -8.98
N GLN A 112 5.40 -8.05 -9.39
CA GLN A 112 5.16 -8.80 -10.61
C GLN A 112 5.56 -8.01 -11.86
N ALA A 113 5.33 -6.69 -11.89
CA ALA A 113 5.79 -5.84 -12.98
C ALA A 113 7.32 -5.91 -13.15
N ILE A 114 8.07 -5.88 -12.05
CA ILE A 114 9.54 -6.02 -12.05
C ILE A 114 9.94 -7.41 -12.54
N VAL A 115 9.28 -8.47 -12.08
CA VAL A 115 9.53 -9.85 -12.55
C VAL A 115 9.31 -9.97 -14.05
N ASN A 116 8.20 -9.43 -14.56
CA ASN A 116 7.89 -9.46 -15.99
C ASN A 116 8.97 -8.73 -16.81
N GLU A 117 9.40 -7.57 -16.37
CA GLU A 117 10.45 -6.81 -17.06
C GLU A 117 11.81 -7.51 -17.01
N ALA A 118 12.15 -8.13 -15.87
CA ALA A 118 13.36 -8.93 -15.75
C ALA A 118 13.34 -10.11 -16.72
N HIS A 119 12.24 -10.85 -16.78
CA HIS A 119 12.09 -11.97 -17.74
C HIS A 119 12.18 -11.51 -19.18
N ARG A 120 11.56 -10.37 -19.52
CA ARG A 120 11.65 -9.78 -20.86
C ARG A 120 13.11 -9.47 -21.27
N ARG A 121 13.93 -9.12 -20.28
CA ARG A 121 15.39 -8.89 -20.47
C ARG A 121 16.24 -10.16 -20.38
N GLY A 122 15.64 -11.33 -20.23
CA GLY A 122 16.36 -12.59 -20.06
C GLY A 122 17.04 -12.75 -18.70
N MET A 123 16.64 -11.94 -17.70
CA MET A 123 17.17 -12.02 -16.33
C MET A 123 16.29 -12.89 -15.47
N GLN A 124 16.91 -13.68 -14.59
CA GLN A 124 16.22 -14.50 -13.61
C GLN A 124 16.15 -13.76 -12.26
N VAL A 125 14.94 -13.61 -11.75
CA VAL A 125 14.71 -13.03 -10.41
C VAL A 125 14.88 -14.11 -9.36
N ALA A 126 15.59 -13.81 -8.28
CA ALA A 126 15.76 -14.73 -7.16
C ALA A 126 14.41 -15.03 -6.49
N GLY A 127 14.19 -16.29 -6.13
CA GLY A 127 13.01 -16.71 -5.38
C GLY A 127 12.92 -16.08 -3.98
N ARG A 128 11.71 -15.96 -3.46
CA ARG A 128 11.51 -15.50 -2.08
C ARG A 128 12.17 -16.46 -1.09
N LYS A 129 12.96 -15.91 -0.18
CA LYS A 129 13.46 -16.68 0.94
C LYS A 129 12.34 -16.78 1.99
N TYR A 130 11.87 -18.00 2.21
CA TYR A 130 11.02 -18.27 3.37
C TYR A 130 11.90 -18.36 4.61
N LYS A 131 11.48 -17.72 5.69
CA LYS A 131 12.16 -17.85 6.97
C LYS A 131 12.10 -19.30 7.43
N LYS A 132 13.22 -19.81 7.93
CA LYS A 132 13.21 -21.05 8.70
C LYS A 132 12.66 -20.75 10.10
N ASP A 133 11.88 -21.67 10.64
CA ASP A 133 11.41 -21.58 12.03
C ASP A 133 12.61 -21.38 12.97
N GLY A 134 12.58 -20.30 13.77
CA GLY A 134 13.66 -19.94 14.69
C GLY A 134 14.60 -18.82 14.20
N GLU A 135 14.50 -18.34 12.97
CA GLU A 135 15.25 -17.15 12.54
C GLU A 135 14.61 -15.87 13.09
N GLU A 136 15.27 -15.22 14.04
CA GLU A 136 14.87 -13.89 14.52
C GLU A 136 15.02 -12.85 13.41
N ASN A 137 14.01 -11.99 13.29
CA ASN A 137 14.10 -10.80 12.46
C ASN A 137 15.14 -9.86 13.08
N GLN A 138 16.33 -9.78 12.50
CA GLN A 138 17.16 -8.61 12.76
C GLN A 138 16.51 -7.43 12.00
N PRO A 139 15.95 -6.45 12.72
CA PRO A 139 15.39 -5.26 12.06
C PRO A 139 16.53 -4.56 11.32
N ALA A 140 16.29 -4.24 10.06
CA ALA A 140 17.22 -3.39 9.32
C ALA A 140 17.39 -2.06 10.08
N ALA A 141 18.64 -1.56 10.15
CA ALA A 141 18.88 -0.26 10.76
C ALA A 141 18.02 0.81 10.06
N GLY A 142 17.25 1.53 10.84
CA GLY A 142 16.41 2.61 10.33
C GLY A 142 17.27 3.80 9.85
N ALA A 143 16.65 4.68 9.09
CA ALA A 143 17.27 5.92 8.68
C ALA A 143 17.52 6.85 9.89
N TYR A 144 18.50 7.74 9.75
CA TYR A 144 18.72 8.80 10.73
C TYR A 144 17.54 9.79 10.71
N VAL A 145 16.97 10.03 11.87
CA VAL A 145 15.93 11.04 12.08
C VAL A 145 16.47 12.08 13.04
N ALA A 146 16.57 13.32 12.59
CA ALA A 146 17.04 14.42 13.43
C ALA A 146 16.02 14.70 14.55
N THR A 147 16.52 14.96 15.76
CA THR A 147 15.65 15.38 16.86
C THR A 147 15.12 16.79 16.58
N PRO A 148 13.79 16.99 16.57
CA PRO A 148 13.23 18.32 16.30
C PRO A 148 13.56 19.29 17.42
N THR A 149 13.86 20.54 17.05
CA THR A 149 13.98 21.63 18.01
C THR A 149 12.58 22.03 18.50
N LYS A 150 12.33 21.87 19.79
CA LYS A 150 11.03 22.20 20.38
C LYS A 150 10.86 23.73 20.46
N GLY A 151 9.65 24.19 20.19
CA GLY A 151 9.30 25.60 20.28
C GLY A 151 8.40 26.08 19.15
N ILE A 152 8.07 27.35 19.18
CA ILE A 152 7.42 28.07 18.09
C ILE A 152 8.54 28.72 17.28
N HIS A 153 8.52 28.54 15.99
CA HIS A 153 9.53 29.07 15.09
C HIS A 153 8.84 29.92 14.02
N ASP A 154 9.39 31.10 13.77
CA ASP A 154 8.95 32.00 12.71
C ASP A 154 9.71 31.71 11.40
N TRP A 155 9.10 32.01 10.28
CA TRP A 155 9.72 31.92 8.95
C TRP A 155 10.23 30.52 8.59
N ILE A 156 9.39 29.50 8.78
CA ILE A 156 9.72 28.10 8.46
C ILE A 156 9.48 27.86 6.97
N GLY A 157 10.51 27.38 6.26
CA GLY A 157 10.39 26.81 4.92
C GLY A 157 10.45 25.28 4.98
N SER A 158 9.59 24.59 4.24
CA SER A 158 9.62 23.14 4.10
C SER A 158 9.96 22.77 2.67
N ILE A 159 10.92 21.87 2.50
CA ILE A 159 11.31 21.32 1.19
C ILE A 159 11.18 19.81 1.30
N ASP A 160 10.41 19.22 0.38
CA ASP A 160 10.29 17.77 0.23
C ASP A 160 10.95 17.30 -1.07
N ILE A 161 11.64 16.17 -0.99
CA ILE A 161 12.28 15.57 -2.16
C ILE A 161 11.35 14.56 -2.79
N ASN A 162 10.86 14.88 -3.98
CA ASN A 162 9.98 14.00 -4.73
C ASN A 162 10.62 12.63 -4.94
N SER A 163 9.88 11.58 -4.51
CA SER A 163 10.31 10.19 -4.71
C SER A 163 11.74 9.92 -4.25
N LEU A 164 12.11 10.35 -3.05
CA LEU A 164 13.48 10.29 -2.54
C LEU A 164 14.14 8.92 -2.76
N TYR A 165 13.55 7.84 -2.28
CA TYR A 165 14.12 6.49 -2.44
C TYR A 165 14.26 6.08 -3.92
N PRO A 166 13.23 6.16 -4.77
CA PRO A 166 13.38 5.83 -6.19
C PRO A 166 14.43 6.68 -6.88
N SER A 167 14.53 7.97 -6.56
CA SER A 167 15.53 8.88 -7.14
C SER A 167 16.95 8.50 -6.76
N VAL A 168 17.20 8.15 -5.51
CA VAL A 168 18.51 7.69 -5.03
C VAL A 168 18.90 6.35 -5.66
N ILE A 169 17.98 5.38 -5.70
CA ILE A 169 18.21 4.08 -6.33
C ILE A 169 18.62 4.26 -7.81
N ARG A 170 17.92 5.14 -8.52
CA ARG A 170 18.23 5.44 -9.94
C ARG A 170 19.56 6.16 -10.10
N ALA A 171 19.81 7.20 -9.28
CA ALA A 171 21.03 8.01 -9.37
C ALA A 171 22.30 7.19 -9.06
N LEU A 172 22.23 6.28 -8.11
CA LEU A 172 23.33 5.42 -7.69
C LEU A 172 23.37 4.07 -8.43
N ASN A 173 22.41 3.82 -9.35
CA ASN A 173 22.28 2.57 -10.08
C ASN A 173 22.25 1.34 -9.12
N MET A 174 21.46 1.42 -8.06
CA MET A 174 21.37 0.39 -7.04
C MET A 174 20.37 -0.70 -7.46
N GLY A 175 20.89 -1.84 -7.87
CA GLY A 175 20.11 -3.02 -8.23
C GLY A 175 20.82 -4.30 -7.84
N PRO A 176 20.11 -5.44 -7.74
CA PRO A 176 20.73 -6.73 -7.44
C PRO A 176 21.85 -7.08 -8.43
N GLU A 177 21.70 -6.70 -9.69
CA GLU A 177 22.65 -6.92 -10.78
C GLU A 177 23.91 -6.08 -10.69
N THR A 178 23.88 -4.99 -9.93
CA THR A 178 25.03 -4.07 -9.74
C THR A 178 25.84 -4.39 -8.48
N ILE A 179 25.42 -5.37 -7.68
CA ILE A 179 26.13 -5.80 -6.50
C ILE A 179 27.35 -6.61 -6.91
N VAL A 180 28.55 -6.04 -6.73
CA VAL A 180 29.83 -6.74 -6.98
C VAL A 180 30.38 -7.47 -5.76
N GLY A 181 29.98 -7.09 -4.56
CA GLY A 181 30.40 -7.72 -3.32
C GLY A 181 29.87 -7.03 -2.09
N GLN A 182 30.00 -7.66 -0.95
CA GLN A 182 29.67 -7.11 0.34
C GLN A 182 30.94 -7.02 1.20
N ILE A 183 31.34 -5.82 1.54
CA ILE A 183 32.38 -5.59 2.53
C ILE A 183 31.74 -5.66 3.91
N ARG A 184 32.11 -6.65 4.70
CA ARG A 184 31.73 -6.76 6.11
C ARG A 184 32.92 -6.27 6.93
N PRO A 185 32.89 -5.04 7.46
CA PRO A 185 33.90 -4.63 8.41
C PRO A 185 33.82 -5.54 9.62
N VAL A 186 34.95 -6.16 10.00
CA VAL A 186 35.07 -6.95 11.23
C VAL A 186 35.00 -6.06 12.48
N ILE A 187 34.59 -4.82 12.32
CA ILE A 187 34.46 -3.82 13.37
C ILE A 187 33.25 -4.14 14.22
N THR A 188 33.48 -4.62 15.41
CA THR A 188 32.44 -4.87 16.40
C THR A 188 31.87 -3.54 16.93
N SER A 189 30.63 -3.57 17.46
CA SER A 189 30.02 -2.42 18.13
C SER A 189 30.91 -1.82 19.23
N ALA A 190 31.74 -2.66 19.86
CA ALA A 190 32.71 -2.25 20.87
C ALA A 190 33.85 -1.38 20.28
N GLU A 191 34.30 -1.69 19.06
CA GLU A 191 35.35 -0.92 18.37
C GLU A 191 34.80 0.40 17.85
N ILE A 192 33.57 0.42 17.33
CA ILE A 192 32.87 1.65 16.96
C ILE A 192 32.73 2.60 18.16
N ASN A 193 32.38 2.05 19.33
CA ASN A 193 32.29 2.85 20.54
C ASN A 193 33.66 3.34 21.03
N ARG A 194 34.71 2.54 20.93
CA ARG A 194 36.09 2.97 21.22
C ARG A 194 36.54 4.10 20.27
N ALA A 195 36.25 3.99 18.96
CA ALA A 195 36.60 5.02 17.98
C ALA A 195 35.85 6.33 18.25
N LYS A 196 34.57 6.27 18.63
CA LYS A 196 33.78 7.44 19.05
C LYS A 196 34.36 8.13 20.29
N HIS A 197 34.76 7.36 21.30
CA HIS A 197 35.35 7.89 22.52
C HIS A 197 36.78 8.45 22.31
N ALA A 198 37.53 7.89 21.36
CA ALA A 198 38.87 8.34 21.01
C ALA A 198 38.90 9.58 20.10
N LYS A 199 37.74 10.15 19.73
CA LYS A 199 37.62 11.27 18.80
C LYS A 199 38.34 11.08 17.46
N LYS A 200 38.62 9.86 17.06
CA LYS A 200 39.21 9.54 15.75
C LYS A 200 38.12 9.58 14.68
N SER A 201 38.41 10.19 13.54
CA SER A 201 37.49 10.15 12.41
C SER A 201 37.37 8.71 11.89
N PHE A 202 36.20 8.36 11.36
CA PHE A 202 35.92 7.02 10.82
C PHE A 202 36.91 6.64 9.69
N ALA A 203 37.39 7.61 8.93
CA ALA A 203 38.43 7.46 7.91
C ALA A 203 39.78 7.02 8.50
N ALA A 204 40.21 7.60 9.62
CA ALA A 204 41.48 7.24 10.25
C ALA A 204 41.50 5.84 10.90
N ALA A 205 40.31 5.29 11.21
CA ALA A 205 40.20 3.91 11.66
C ALA A 205 40.27 2.88 10.51
N TRP A 206 39.96 3.31 9.29
CA TRP A 206 39.96 2.50 8.08
C TRP A 206 41.37 2.33 7.51
N ASP A 207 42.20 3.41 7.56
CA ASP A 207 43.57 3.42 7.02
C ASP A 207 44.61 2.72 7.95
N SER A 208 44.18 2.24 9.13
CA SER A 208 45.04 1.54 10.11
C SER A 208 44.94 0.00 10.09
N GLN A 209 44.23 -0.58 9.11
CA GLN A 209 44.16 -2.01 8.83
C GLN A 209 44.77 -2.35 7.49
#